data_ab8fab1dc5ea5497c3ca36560545206d
#
_entry.id   ab8fab1dc5ea5497c3ca36560545206d
#
_cell.length_a   1.000
_cell.length_b   1.000
_cell.length_c   1.000
_cell.angle_alpha   90.00
_cell.angle_beta   90.00
_cell.angle_gamma   90.00
#
_symmetry.space_group_name_H-M   'P 1'
#
loop_
_entity.id
_entity.type
_entity.pdbx_description
1 polymer ?
#
loop_
_entity_poly.entity_id
_entity_poly.type
_entity_poly.pdbx_seq_one_letter_code
_entity_poly.pdbx_strand_id
1 'polypeptide(L)'
;MSYLSIRDLDLNGKRVFIRVDFNVPLQKNEKGDMEITSDKRIKASLPTIQYALEHGAGVILASHLGRPKGKPNPDMSLKPVAARLQELLGREVKMAPDCVGPEVEAMKPAPGEVLLLENLRFHPEEEKNAPAFAQKLAALCDVYVNDAFGSAHRAHASTEGMIPFVAKAGAGLLMEAELKYLGMATTNPARPCVAILGGAKVSDKIEVIQNLGKVVDRLLIGGAMAYTFLKAQGKTTGKSLVEEDKVELAKNLLASLGDKLLLPVDHVVVAEIAAGAANKVVETIPDGMIGVDIGPKTITAFSAVIAGSKTVIWNGPMGIFEKPPFDTGTVALAKAVAGSGAISVVGGGDSEKAIKACLLYTSNGGCENNSGK
;
A
#
# COMPACT_ATOMS: atom_id res chain seq x y z
N MET A 1 19.37 1.59 -7.10
CA MET A 1 19.57 2.62 -6.05
C MET A 1 20.32 1.95 -4.90
N SER A 2 21.42 2.52 -4.44
CA SER A 2 22.07 2.04 -3.21
C SER A 2 21.45 2.76 -2.02
N TYR A 3 20.98 2.04 -1.04
CA TYR A 3 20.51 2.55 0.26
C TYR A 3 21.24 1.80 1.36
N LEU A 4 21.38 2.40 2.53
CA LEU A 4 21.88 1.72 3.70
C LEU A 4 20.74 0.92 4.35
N SER A 5 21.02 -0.33 4.70
CA SER A 5 20.15 -1.17 5.53
C SER A 5 20.44 -0.90 7.00
N ILE A 6 19.50 -1.19 7.89
CA ILE A 6 19.75 -1.22 9.34
C ILE A 6 20.93 -2.15 9.69
N ARG A 7 21.21 -3.15 8.84
CA ARG A 7 22.34 -4.08 8.99
C ARG A 7 23.71 -3.43 8.77
N ASP A 8 23.75 -2.31 8.04
CA ASP A 8 24.98 -1.55 7.73
C ASP A 8 25.28 -0.46 8.76
N LEU A 9 24.42 -0.32 9.80
CA LEU A 9 24.49 0.73 10.79
C LEU A 9 25.08 0.20 12.11
N ASP A 10 25.93 1.00 12.75
CA ASP A 10 26.37 0.73 14.12
C ASP A 10 25.27 1.15 15.11
N LEU A 11 24.64 0.17 15.76
CA LEU A 11 23.52 0.35 16.66
C LEU A 11 23.91 0.23 18.14
N ASN A 12 25.11 -0.30 18.42
CA ASN A 12 25.51 -0.64 19.79
C ASN A 12 25.64 0.63 20.66
N GLY A 13 24.88 0.66 21.73
CA GLY A 13 24.83 1.79 22.65
C GLY A 13 24.16 3.05 22.07
N LYS A 14 23.54 2.96 20.90
CA LYS A 14 22.90 4.10 20.20
C LYS A 14 21.40 4.15 20.50
N ARG A 15 20.85 5.36 20.48
CA ARG A 15 19.42 5.60 20.44
C ARG A 15 18.99 5.55 18.98
N VAL A 16 18.20 4.53 18.64
CA VAL A 16 17.74 4.29 17.26
C VAL A 16 16.28 4.70 17.13
N PHE A 17 16.04 5.75 16.37
CA PHE A 17 14.69 6.17 16.00
C PHE A 17 14.19 5.33 14.82
N ILE A 18 13.15 4.54 15.02
CA ILE A 18 12.56 3.72 13.97
C ILE A 18 11.19 4.29 13.61
N ARG A 19 11.04 4.80 12.40
CA ARG A 19 9.75 5.21 11.84
C ARG A 19 9.00 3.98 11.36
N VAL A 20 7.98 3.58 12.10
CA VAL A 20 7.14 2.41 11.83
C VAL A 20 5.76 2.81 11.32
N ASP A 21 5.02 1.90 10.71
CA ASP A 21 3.62 2.11 10.32
C ASP A 21 2.66 1.33 11.25
N PHE A 22 2.33 1.94 12.38
CA PHE A 22 1.35 1.43 13.33
C PHE A 22 -0.06 2.03 13.12
N ASN A 23 -0.36 2.45 11.92
CA ASN A 23 -1.71 2.91 11.57
C ASN A 23 -2.68 1.72 11.46
N VAL A 24 -2.92 1.09 12.60
CA VAL A 24 -3.78 -0.10 12.74
C VAL A 24 -5.27 0.29 12.77
N PRO A 25 -6.18 -0.59 12.34
CA PRO A 25 -7.60 -0.37 12.51
C PRO A 25 -7.99 -0.53 13.98
N LEU A 26 -8.77 0.42 14.47
CA LEU A 26 -9.29 0.47 15.85
C LEU A 26 -10.81 0.46 15.84
N GLN A 27 -11.40 -0.13 16.89
CA GLN A 27 -12.84 -0.03 17.19
C GLN A 27 -13.03 0.24 18.69
N LYS A 28 -14.17 0.83 19.04
CA LYS A 28 -14.57 0.96 20.46
C LYS A 28 -15.13 -0.36 20.96
N ASN A 29 -14.64 -0.81 22.10
CA ASN A 29 -15.22 -1.96 22.82
C ASN A 29 -16.47 -1.53 23.61
N GLU A 30 -17.11 -2.47 24.27
CA GLU A 30 -18.32 -2.24 25.08
C GLU A 30 -18.11 -1.24 26.23
N LYS A 31 -16.86 -1.06 26.70
CA LYS A 31 -16.48 -0.10 27.75
C LYS A 31 -16.16 1.28 27.21
N GLY A 32 -16.15 1.44 25.87
CA GLY A 32 -15.80 2.70 25.18
C GLY A 32 -14.31 2.89 24.93
N ASP A 33 -13.46 1.92 25.28
CA ASP A 33 -12.02 1.95 25.03
C ASP A 33 -11.71 1.55 23.60
N MET A 34 -10.64 2.10 23.02
CA MET A 34 -10.17 1.74 21.69
C MET A 34 -9.40 0.42 21.70
N GLU A 35 -9.84 -0.53 20.89
CA GLU A 35 -9.19 -1.84 20.69
C GLU A 35 -8.69 -2.03 19.27
N ILE A 36 -7.55 -2.72 19.13
CA ILE A 36 -6.95 -3.07 17.85
C ILE A 36 -7.70 -4.26 17.24
N THR A 37 -8.28 -4.08 16.05
CA THR A 37 -8.95 -5.17 15.32
C THR A 37 -8.01 -5.98 14.42
N SER A 38 -6.81 -5.46 14.14
CA SER A 38 -5.76 -6.17 13.41
C SER A 38 -4.37 -5.64 13.78
N ASP A 39 -3.50 -6.51 14.25
CA ASP A 39 -2.13 -6.21 14.67
C ASP A 39 -1.07 -6.51 13.59
N LYS A 40 -1.49 -6.80 12.35
CA LYS A 40 -0.60 -7.19 11.24
C LYS A 40 0.53 -6.20 11.01
N ARG A 41 0.25 -4.89 11.09
CA ARG A 41 1.27 -3.83 10.89
C ARG A 41 2.28 -3.80 12.03
N ILE A 42 1.85 -4.05 13.27
CA ILE A 42 2.76 -4.15 14.41
C ILE A 42 3.69 -5.34 14.22
N LYS A 43 3.12 -6.52 13.89
CA LYS A 43 3.90 -7.74 13.64
C LYS A 43 4.90 -7.58 12.49
N ALA A 44 4.54 -6.87 11.44
CA ALA A 44 5.44 -6.63 10.30
C ALA A 44 6.69 -5.81 10.67
N SER A 45 6.62 -4.95 11.67
CA SER A 45 7.77 -4.15 12.14
C SER A 45 8.60 -4.85 13.22
N LEU A 46 8.12 -5.97 13.80
CA LEU A 46 8.85 -6.67 14.87
C LEU A 46 10.27 -7.08 14.48
N PRO A 47 10.53 -7.62 13.28
CA PRO A 47 11.90 -8.01 12.90
C PRO A 47 12.89 -6.85 12.98
N THR A 48 12.52 -5.65 12.54
CA THR A 48 13.37 -4.45 12.61
C THR A 48 13.62 -4.02 14.06
N ILE A 49 12.57 -4.03 14.88
CA ILE A 49 12.65 -3.65 16.30
C ILE A 49 13.54 -4.64 17.04
N GLN A 50 13.32 -5.95 16.87
CA GLN A 50 14.11 -7.01 17.49
C GLN A 50 15.57 -6.94 17.07
N TYR A 51 15.83 -6.75 15.78
CA TYR A 51 17.17 -6.57 15.27
C TYR A 51 17.91 -5.43 15.98
N ALA A 52 17.28 -4.26 16.10
CA ALA A 52 17.88 -3.12 16.80
C ALA A 52 18.20 -3.44 18.27
N LEU A 53 17.28 -4.08 18.98
CA LEU A 53 17.44 -4.48 20.38
C LEU A 53 18.55 -5.52 20.59
N GLU A 54 18.62 -6.53 19.72
CA GLU A 54 19.66 -7.57 19.73
C GLU A 54 21.05 -7.01 19.46
N HIS A 55 21.13 -5.86 18.76
CA HIS A 55 22.38 -5.16 18.47
C HIS A 55 22.70 -4.03 19.47
N GLY A 56 22.06 -4.08 20.66
CA GLY A 56 22.40 -3.20 21.77
C GLY A 56 21.86 -1.78 21.66
N ALA A 57 20.83 -1.55 20.87
CA ALA A 57 20.18 -0.23 20.77
C ALA A 57 19.20 0.05 21.89
N GLY A 58 19.07 1.33 22.29
CA GLY A 58 17.85 1.88 22.87
C GLY A 58 16.90 2.31 21.76
N VAL A 59 15.69 1.78 21.71
CA VAL A 59 14.77 1.94 20.57
C VAL A 59 13.72 3.00 20.84
N ILE A 60 13.59 3.96 19.92
CA ILE A 60 12.53 4.98 19.90
C ILE A 60 11.65 4.70 18.70
N LEU A 61 10.39 4.36 18.94
CA LEU A 61 9.41 4.09 17.90
C LEU A 61 8.52 5.30 17.67
N ALA A 62 8.30 5.65 16.41
CA ALA A 62 7.44 6.74 16.02
C ALA A 62 6.49 6.33 14.90
N SER A 63 5.22 6.63 15.05
CA SER A 63 4.20 6.32 14.07
C SER A 63 3.11 7.37 14.02
N HIS A 64 2.29 7.31 12.98
CA HIS A 64 1.01 7.98 12.92
C HIS A 64 -0.13 6.98 13.11
N LEU A 65 -1.28 7.47 13.54
CA LEU A 65 -2.53 6.72 13.64
C LEU A 65 -3.70 7.60 13.22
N GLY A 66 -4.43 7.17 12.19
CA GLY A 66 -5.59 7.90 11.67
C GLY A 66 -5.27 9.27 11.08
N ARG A 67 -6.25 10.17 11.15
CA ARG A 67 -6.15 11.56 10.64
C ARG A 67 -6.70 12.55 11.68
N PRO A 68 -5.97 12.84 12.75
CA PRO A 68 -6.43 13.72 13.84
C PRO A 68 -6.42 15.21 13.47
N LYS A 69 -5.97 15.58 12.27
CA LYS A 69 -5.95 16.96 11.74
C LYS A 69 -5.10 17.91 12.59
N GLY A 70 -3.96 17.44 13.09
CA GLY A 70 -3.01 18.25 13.86
C GLY A 70 -3.48 18.62 15.26
N LYS A 71 -4.32 17.79 15.89
CA LYS A 71 -4.81 17.98 17.26
C LYS A 71 -4.81 16.67 18.02
N PRO A 72 -4.47 16.66 19.33
CA PRO A 72 -4.62 15.50 20.19
C PRO A 72 -6.06 14.98 20.16
N ASN A 73 -6.18 13.65 19.99
CA ASN A 73 -7.46 12.93 19.99
C ASN A 73 -7.27 11.61 20.72
N PRO A 74 -7.90 11.40 21.90
CA PRO A 74 -7.76 10.16 22.66
C PRO A 74 -8.09 8.89 21.88
N ASP A 75 -9.07 8.94 20.98
CA ASP A 75 -9.46 7.81 20.12
C ASP A 75 -8.36 7.44 19.07
N MET A 76 -7.37 8.30 18.88
CA MET A 76 -6.25 8.12 17.98
C MET A 76 -4.89 8.09 18.70
N SER A 77 -4.88 7.88 20.02
CA SER A 77 -3.67 7.66 20.80
C SER A 77 -3.04 6.31 20.46
N LEU A 78 -1.72 6.24 20.50
CA LEU A 78 -0.96 5.00 20.31
C LEU A 78 -0.91 4.12 21.58
N LYS A 79 -1.62 4.47 22.65
CA LYS A 79 -1.67 3.65 23.90
C LYS A 79 -2.09 2.20 23.66
N PRO A 80 -3.15 1.88 22.88
CA PRO A 80 -3.50 0.50 22.58
C PRO A 80 -2.39 -0.24 21.82
N VAL A 81 -1.65 0.48 20.99
CA VAL A 81 -0.51 -0.06 20.22
C VAL A 81 0.65 -0.38 21.16
N ALA A 82 0.96 0.50 22.14
CA ALA A 82 1.99 0.25 23.14
C ALA A 82 1.72 -1.03 23.91
N ALA A 83 0.49 -1.21 24.41
CA ALA A 83 0.08 -2.41 25.15
C ALA A 83 0.24 -3.68 24.28
N ARG A 84 -0.23 -3.64 23.03
CA ARG A 84 -0.10 -4.78 22.12
C ARG A 84 1.34 -5.09 21.73
N LEU A 85 2.15 -4.06 21.51
CA LEU A 85 3.57 -4.21 21.21
C LEU A 85 4.34 -4.82 22.38
N GLN A 86 4.04 -4.41 23.61
CA GLN A 86 4.61 -4.99 24.84
C GLN A 86 4.34 -6.50 24.93
N GLU A 87 3.10 -6.94 24.68
CA GLU A 87 2.76 -8.37 24.63
C GLU A 87 3.57 -9.12 23.56
N LEU A 88 3.69 -8.55 22.36
CA LEU A 88 4.38 -9.18 21.23
C LEU A 88 5.91 -9.25 21.41
N LEU A 89 6.51 -8.25 22.09
CA LEU A 89 7.94 -8.20 22.35
C LEU A 89 8.32 -8.97 23.64
N GLY A 90 7.35 -9.25 24.53
CA GLY A 90 7.61 -9.85 25.84
C GLY A 90 8.47 -8.97 26.76
N ARG A 91 8.43 -7.65 26.58
CA ARG A 91 9.18 -6.65 27.36
C ARG A 91 8.40 -5.35 27.49
N GLU A 92 8.76 -4.55 28.50
CA GLU A 92 8.14 -3.25 28.70
C GLU A 92 8.32 -2.33 27.48
N VAL A 93 7.23 -1.64 27.11
CA VAL A 93 7.21 -0.58 26.12
C VAL A 93 6.76 0.70 26.84
N LYS A 94 7.70 1.59 27.11
CA LYS A 94 7.42 2.90 27.71
C LYS A 94 6.66 3.76 26.69
N MET A 95 5.58 4.40 27.12
CA MET A 95 4.81 5.32 26.27
C MET A 95 5.14 6.75 26.65
N ALA A 96 5.59 7.56 25.67
CA ALA A 96 5.81 8.98 25.86
C ALA A 96 4.49 9.74 25.91
N PRO A 97 4.41 10.86 26.66
CA PRO A 97 3.20 11.69 26.71
C PRO A 97 2.93 12.47 25.41
N ASP A 98 3.96 12.67 24.60
CA ASP A 98 3.93 13.35 23.30
C ASP A 98 5.04 12.77 22.39
N CYS A 99 5.26 13.35 21.22
CA CYS A 99 6.35 12.97 20.32
C CYS A 99 7.55 13.94 20.35
N VAL A 100 7.41 15.09 20.97
CA VAL A 100 8.48 16.09 21.19
C VAL A 100 8.26 16.84 22.51
N GLY A 101 9.27 17.51 22.99
CA GLY A 101 9.22 18.36 24.17
C GLY A 101 10.08 17.87 25.32
N PRO A 102 10.23 18.69 26.39
CA PRO A 102 11.20 18.43 27.47
C PRO A 102 11.00 17.07 28.18
N GLU A 103 9.76 16.65 28.38
CA GLU A 103 9.43 15.37 29.01
C GLU A 103 9.88 14.21 28.12
N VAL A 104 9.64 14.29 26.81
CA VAL A 104 10.07 13.28 25.83
C VAL A 104 11.59 13.25 25.72
N GLU A 105 12.24 14.42 25.66
CA GLU A 105 13.69 14.53 25.61
C GLU A 105 14.39 13.94 26.84
N ALA A 106 13.71 13.94 28.00
CA ALA A 106 14.21 13.31 29.21
C ALA A 106 14.08 11.76 29.19
N MET A 107 13.18 11.21 28.37
CA MET A 107 12.92 9.78 28.23
C MET A 107 13.91 9.11 27.29
N LYS A 108 15.19 9.11 27.63
CA LYS A 108 16.25 8.49 26.81
C LYS A 108 16.29 6.98 27.05
N PRO A 109 15.84 6.13 26.10
CA PRO A 109 15.89 4.69 26.30
C PRO A 109 17.33 4.20 26.35
N ALA A 110 17.66 3.41 27.39
CA ALA A 110 18.92 2.71 27.49
C ALA A 110 18.95 1.50 26.53
N PRO A 111 20.14 0.93 26.24
CA PRO A 111 20.25 -0.31 25.48
C PRO A 111 19.28 -1.39 25.97
N GLY A 112 18.49 -1.94 25.05
CA GLY A 112 17.45 -2.93 25.33
C GLY A 112 16.10 -2.37 25.78
N GLU A 113 15.97 -1.07 26.00
CA GLU A 113 14.67 -0.41 26.28
C GLU A 113 13.95 0.04 25.01
N VAL A 114 12.62 0.10 25.11
CA VAL A 114 11.73 0.56 24.02
C VAL A 114 10.88 1.72 24.51
N LEU A 115 10.93 2.82 23.77
CA LEU A 115 10.09 4.01 23.95
C LEU A 115 9.19 4.16 22.71
N LEU A 116 7.88 4.19 22.88
CA LEU A 116 6.93 4.54 21.84
C LEU A 116 6.51 6.01 22.02
N LEU A 117 6.71 6.84 21.02
CA LEU A 117 6.23 8.22 21.01
C LEU A 117 4.71 8.24 20.77
N GLU A 118 4.04 9.32 21.19
CA GLU A 118 2.64 9.53 20.86
C GLU A 118 2.49 9.88 19.37
N ASN A 119 1.25 9.79 18.88
CA ASN A 119 0.87 9.96 17.49
C ASN A 119 1.45 11.25 16.88
N LEU A 120 2.39 11.10 15.95
CA LEU A 120 3.07 12.20 15.26
C LEU A 120 2.10 13.22 14.63
N ARG A 121 0.92 12.75 14.16
CA ARG A 121 -0.08 13.61 13.52
C ARG A 121 -0.93 14.41 14.48
N PHE A 122 -0.67 14.34 15.79
CA PHE A 122 -1.21 15.33 16.72
C PHE A 122 -0.58 16.70 16.52
N HIS A 123 0.59 16.73 15.87
CA HIS A 123 1.28 17.95 15.45
C HIS A 123 1.06 18.20 13.94
N PRO A 124 0.49 19.35 13.55
CA PRO A 124 0.29 19.67 12.13
C PRO A 124 1.62 19.86 11.39
N GLU A 125 2.70 20.10 12.11
CA GLU A 125 4.07 20.24 11.64
C GLU A 125 4.60 18.95 11.00
N GLU A 126 4.10 17.80 11.42
CA GLU A 126 4.47 16.47 10.84
C GLU A 126 4.11 16.44 9.35
N GLU A 127 2.82 16.68 9.02
CA GLU A 127 2.35 16.61 7.63
C GLU A 127 2.83 17.79 6.79
N LYS A 128 3.19 18.93 7.42
CA LYS A 128 3.78 20.11 6.76
C LYS A 128 5.27 19.99 6.53
N ASN A 129 5.88 18.91 7.00
CA ASN A 129 7.35 18.74 6.93
C ASN A 129 8.14 19.93 7.51
N ALA A 130 7.66 20.44 8.66
CA ALA A 130 8.24 21.66 9.25
C ALA A 130 9.64 21.41 9.79
N PRO A 131 10.69 22.18 9.36
CA PRO A 131 12.08 21.91 9.73
C PRO A 131 12.33 21.94 11.24
N ALA A 132 11.73 22.87 11.97
CA ALA A 132 11.89 22.98 13.41
C ALA A 132 11.34 21.78 14.18
N PHE A 133 10.27 21.17 13.70
CA PHE A 133 9.71 19.94 14.26
C PHE A 133 10.59 18.74 13.92
N ALA A 134 11.05 18.65 12.67
CA ALA A 134 11.98 17.63 12.22
C ALA A 134 13.29 17.62 13.03
N GLN A 135 13.86 18.80 13.34
CA GLN A 135 15.03 18.94 14.20
C GLN A 135 14.79 18.41 15.63
N LYS A 136 13.60 18.67 16.20
CA LYS A 136 13.26 18.15 17.53
C LYS A 136 13.17 16.63 17.53
N LEU A 137 12.57 16.03 16.50
CA LEU A 137 12.55 14.58 16.36
C LEU A 137 13.97 14.00 16.19
N ALA A 138 14.79 14.60 15.35
CA ALA A 138 16.16 14.17 15.12
C ALA A 138 17.04 14.25 16.37
N ALA A 139 16.82 15.23 17.25
CA ALA A 139 17.55 15.38 18.50
C ALA A 139 17.33 14.23 19.51
N LEU A 140 16.25 13.45 19.34
CA LEU A 140 15.98 12.30 20.19
C LEU A 140 16.91 11.11 19.95
N CYS A 141 17.56 11.02 18.78
CA CYS A 141 18.28 9.82 18.34
C CYS A 141 19.69 10.09 17.82
N ASP A 142 20.48 9.03 17.76
CA ASP A 142 21.81 8.99 17.17
C ASP A 142 21.77 8.39 15.76
N VAL A 143 20.79 7.50 15.51
CA VAL A 143 20.59 6.79 14.24
C VAL A 143 19.11 6.80 13.89
N TYR A 144 18.80 7.00 12.62
CA TYR A 144 17.44 6.94 12.07
C TYR A 144 17.23 5.71 11.18
N VAL A 145 16.10 5.06 11.34
CA VAL A 145 15.68 3.93 10.50
C VAL A 145 14.25 4.16 10.00
N ASN A 146 14.05 4.10 8.69
CA ASN A 146 12.71 4.11 8.12
C ASN A 146 12.25 2.68 7.83
N ASP A 147 11.16 2.26 8.50
CA ASP A 147 10.53 0.95 8.33
C ASP A 147 9.04 1.06 7.94
N ALA A 148 8.63 2.25 7.50
CA ALA A 148 7.26 2.59 7.17
C ALA A 148 7.07 2.80 5.66
N PHE A 149 7.17 1.74 4.87
CA PHE A 149 7.05 1.80 3.40
C PHE A 149 5.77 2.50 2.95
N GLY A 150 4.62 2.21 3.57
CA GLY A 150 3.33 2.84 3.24
C GLY A 150 3.27 4.35 3.40
N SER A 151 4.23 4.96 4.12
CA SER A 151 4.35 6.40 4.35
C SER A 151 5.58 7.02 3.67
N ALA A 152 6.51 6.21 3.16
CA ALA A 152 7.81 6.67 2.65
C ALA A 152 7.72 7.60 1.43
N HIS A 153 6.62 7.51 0.67
CA HIS A 153 6.35 8.37 -0.48
C HIS A 153 5.89 9.79 -0.10
N ARG A 154 5.70 10.08 1.20
CA ARG A 154 5.23 11.39 1.69
C ARG A 154 6.41 12.15 2.31
N ALA A 155 6.60 13.40 1.89
CA ALA A 155 7.55 14.31 2.49
C ALA A 155 6.99 14.85 3.82
N HIS A 156 7.06 14.04 4.89
CA HIS A 156 6.68 14.42 6.25
C HIS A 156 7.93 14.64 7.12
N ALA A 157 7.79 15.33 8.23
CA ALA A 157 8.91 15.63 9.12
C ALA A 157 9.62 14.36 9.61
N SER A 158 8.87 13.30 9.95
CA SER A 158 9.42 12.04 10.46
C SER A 158 9.89 11.07 9.37
N THR A 159 9.59 11.30 8.08
CA THR A 159 10.00 10.43 6.97
C THR A 159 11.13 11.03 6.14
N GLU A 160 11.09 12.33 5.88
CA GLU A 160 12.06 13.04 5.03
C GLU A 160 12.73 14.19 5.77
N GLY A 161 11.96 15.04 6.44
CA GLY A 161 12.45 16.28 7.02
C GLY A 161 13.54 16.12 8.07
N MET A 162 13.54 15.03 8.84
CA MET A 162 14.57 14.80 9.86
C MET A 162 15.90 14.23 9.32
N ILE A 163 15.91 13.71 8.08
CA ILE A 163 17.10 13.08 7.49
C ILE A 163 18.34 13.99 7.48
N PRO A 164 18.25 15.29 7.09
CA PRO A 164 19.39 16.19 7.10
C PRO A 164 19.99 16.46 8.50
N PHE A 165 19.25 16.16 9.56
CA PHE A 165 19.65 16.44 10.95
C PHE A 165 20.15 15.21 11.71
N VAL A 166 20.18 14.02 11.08
CA VAL A 166 20.70 12.79 11.68
C VAL A 166 22.04 12.39 11.05
N ALA A 167 22.94 11.84 11.87
CA ALA A 167 24.28 11.46 11.40
C ALA A 167 24.24 10.25 10.45
N LYS A 168 23.33 9.31 10.70
CA LYS A 168 23.18 8.07 9.94
C LYS A 168 21.71 7.75 9.77
N ALA A 169 21.32 7.36 8.55
CA ALA A 169 19.97 6.95 8.21
C ALA A 169 20.01 5.68 7.36
N GLY A 170 19.05 4.77 7.58
CA GLY A 170 18.94 3.53 6.82
C GLY A 170 17.51 3.02 6.73
N ALA A 171 17.32 1.97 5.92
CA ALA A 171 16.07 1.25 5.78
C ALA A 171 15.97 0.14 6.84
N GLY A 172 14.79 -0.02 7.44
CA GLY A 172 14.47 -1.18 8.26
C GLY A 172 14.24 -2.43 7.40
N LEU A 173 14.12 -3.59 8.03
CA LEU A 173 14.02 -4.87 7.35
C LEU A 173 12.73 -5.01 6.52
N LEU A 174 11.62 -4.43 7.00
CA LEU A 174 10.36 -4.39 6.24
C LEU A 174 10.52 -3.50 5.00
N MET A 175 11.09 -2.31 5.18
CA MET A 175 11.38 -1.38 4.07
C MET A 175 12.32 -2.02 3.06
N GLU A 176 13.37 -2.72 3.51
CA GLU A 176 14.33 -3.42 2.66
C GLU A 176 13.64 -4.51 1.82
N ALA A 177 12.78 -5.31 2.44
CA ALA A 177 12.00 -6.32 1.73
C ALA A 177 11.10 -5.71 0.64
N GLU A 178 10.36 -4.65 0.98
CA GLU A 178 9.49 -3.93 0.05
C GLU A 178 10.29 -3.30 -1.11
N LEU A 179 11.42 -2.63 -0.81
CA LEU A 179 12.29 -2.04 -1.82
C LEU A 179 12.91 -3.10 -2.74
N LYS A 180 13.26 -4.27 -2.21
CA LYS A 180 13.78 -5.39 -2.98
C LYS A 180 12.73 -5.90 -3.97
N TYR A 181 11.52 -6.19 -3.50
CA TYR A 181 10.44 -6.70 -4.36
C TYR A 181 10.01 -5.65 -5.39
N LEU A 182 9.87 -4.39 -4.98
CA LEU A 182 9.55 -3.30 -5.90
C LEU A 182 10.67 -3.09 -6.93
N GLY A 183 11.93 -3.11 -6.50
CA GLY A 183 13.10 -3.01 -7.38
C GLY A 183 13.15 -4.15 -8.38
N MET A 184 12.95 -5.39 -7.93
CA MET A 184 12.88 -6.57 -8.83
C MET A 184 11.77 -6.41 -9.86
N ALA A 185 10.59 -5.92 -9.46
CA ALA A 185 9.45 -5.75 -10.35
C ALA A 185 9.60 -4.57 -11.33
N THR A 186 10.31 -3.49 -10.94
CA THR A 186 10.33 -2.24 -11.72
C THR A 186 11.63 -1.98 -12.46
N THR A 187 12.77 -2.48 -11.97
CA THR A 187 14.08 -2.19 -12.58
C THR A 187 14.52 -3.31 -13.54
N ASN A 188 14.39 -4.57 -13.13
CA ASN A 188 14.77 -5.72 -13.96
C ASN A 188 13.87 -6.92 -13.63
N PRO A 189 12.59 -6.88 -14.02
CA PRO A 189 11.65 -7.96 -13.73
C PRO A 189 12.00 -9.24 -14.48
N ALA A 190 11.77 -10.38 -13.84
CA ALA A 190 11.78 -11.67 -14.53
C ALA A 190 10.68 -11.67 -15.61
N ARG A 191 11.04 -12.05 -16.85
CA ARG A 191 10.13 -11.96 -17.99
C ARG A 191 9.49 -13.31 -18.34
N PRO A 192 8.25 -13.30 -18.83
CA PRO A 192 7.40 -12.14 -19.15
C PRO A 192 6.92 -11.39 -17.90
N CYS A 193 6.92 -10.05 -17.94
CA CYS A 193 6.44 -9.17 -16.90
C CYS A 193 5.10 -8.57 -17.33
N VAL A 194 4.08 -8.69 -16.47
CA VAL A 194 2.72 -8.21 -16.72
C VAL A 194 2.34 -7.19 -15.65
N ALA A 195 1.79 -6.04 -16.08
CA ALA A 195 1.13 -5.13 -15.15
C ALA A 195 -0.40 -5.21 -15.31
N ILE A 196 -1.11 -5.19 -14.20
CA ILE A 196 -2.57 -5.13 -14.11
C ILE A 196 -2.92 -3.81 -13.45
N LEU A 197 -3.60 -2.93 -14.18
CA LEU A 197 -4.01 -1.63 -13.68
C LEU A 197 -5.52 -1.49 -13.77
N GLY A 198 -6.14 -1.15 -12.65
CA GLY A 198 -7.57 -0.88 -12.56
C GLY A 198 -7.86 0.39 -11.76
N GLY A 199 -9.14 0.64 -11.55
CA GLY A 199 -9.60 1.81 -10.80
C GLY A 199 -10.52 2.71 -11.61
N ALA A 200 -10.90 3.87 -11.03
CA ALA A 200 -11.93 4.72 -11.60
C ALA A 200 -11.40 5.66 -12.69
N LYS A 201 -10.21 6.23 -12.53
CA LYS A 201 -9.72 7.35 -13.35
C LYS A 201 -8.37 7.07 -13.97
N VAL A 202 -8.22 7.44 -15.27
CA VAL A 202 -6.93 7.43 -15.98
C VAL A 202 -5.99 8.47 -15.39
N SER A 203 -6.52 9.66 -15.04
CA SER A 203 -5.74 10.77 -14.48
C SER A 203 -4.91 10.38 -13.27
N ASP A 204 -5.42 9.49 -12.43
CA ASP A 204 -4.75 9.00 -11.21
C ASP A 204 -3.60 8.02 -11.50
N LYS A 205 -3.51 7.50 -12.74
CA LYS A 205 -2.61 6.42 -13.14
C LYS A 205 -1.68 6.75 -14.32
N ILE A 206 -1.74 7.97 -14.86
CA ILE A 206 -0.99 8.36 -16.07
C ILE A 206 0.49 8.03 -15.94
N GLU A 207 1.13 8.52 -14.88
CA GLU A 207 2.56 8.32 -14.66
C GLU A 207 2.89 6.83 -14.46
N VAL A 208 2.00 6.10 -13.78
CA VAL A 208 2.14 4.67 -13.56
C VAL A 208 2.08 3.91 -14.88
N ILE A 209 1.10 4.24 -15.75
CA ILE A 209 0.95 3.64 -17.09
C ILE A 209 2.18 3.91 -17.94
N GLN A 210 2.64 5.17 -17.99
CA GLN A 210 3.81 5.57 -18.76
C GLN A 210 5.09 4.89 -18.29
N ASN A 211 5.31 4.82 -16.99
CA ASN A 211 6.52 4.25 -16.41
C ASN A 211 6.52 2.72 -16.49
N LEU A 212 5.42 2.06 -16.14
CA LEU A 212 5.31 0.60 -16.26
C LEU A 212 5.32 0.16 -17.72
N GLY A 213 4.69 0.92 -18.65
CA GLY A 213 4.68 0.60 -20.06
C GLY A 213 6.08 0.48 -20.70
N LYS A 214 7.10 1.15 -20.11
CA LYS A 214 8.51 1.03 -20.53
C LYS A 214 9.14 -0.28 -20.07
N VAL A 215 8.63 -0.86 -18.99
CA VAL A 215 9.26 -1.99 -18.28
C VAL A 215 8.57 -3.32 -18.57
N VAL A 216 7.23 -3.32 -18.68
CA VAL A 216 6.44 -4.55 -18.81
C VAL A 216 6.31 -5.05 -20.25
N ASP A 217 6.05 -6.34 -20.40
CA ASP A 217 5.77 -6.96 -21.69
C ASP A 217 4.28 -6.85 -22.07
N ARG A 218 3.38 -6.80 -21.05
CA ARG A 218 1.95 -6.59 -21.22
C ARG A 218 1.39 -5.72 -20.11
N LEU A 219 0.42 -4.89 -20.46
CA LEU A 219 -0.30 -3.99 -19.56
C LEU A 219 -1.80 -4.25 -19.70
N LEU A 220 -2.41 -4.84 -18.69
CA LEU A 220 -3.82 -5.17 -18.64
C LEU A 220 -4.57 -4.02 -17.95
N ILE A 221 -5.47 -3.36 -18.65
CA ILE A 221 -6.26 -2.23 -18.15
C ILE A 221 -7.68 -2.72 -17.84
N GLY A 222 -8.15 -2.45 -16.61
CA GLY A 222 -9.52 -2.72 -16.16
C GLY A 222 -10.10 -1.58 -15.35
N GLY A 223 -11.23 -1.84 -14.69
CA GLY A 223 -11.96 -0.81 -13.95
C GLY A 223 -12.58 0.26 -14.87
N ALA A 224 -13.16 1.30 -14.27
CA ALA A 224 -13.83 2.35 -15.06
C ALA A 224 -12.87 3.15 -15.94
N MET A 225 -11.58 3.23 -15.58
CA MET A 225 -10.56 3.87 -16.42
C MET A 225 -10.46 3.25 -17.82
N ALA A 226 -10.80 1.97 -17.99
CA ALA A 226 -10.80 1.29 -19.28
C ALA A 226 -11.77 1.96 -20.27
N TYR A 227 -12.87 2.53 -19.78
CA TYR A 227 -13.87 3.17 -20.66
C TYR A 227 -13.35 4.45 -21.34
N THR A 228 -12.44 5.18 -20.69
CA THR A 228 -11.76 6.31 -21.32
C THR A 228 -10.88 5.86 -22.50
N PHE A 229 -10.19 4.72 -22.37
CA PHE A 229 -9.42 4.12 -23.48
C PHE A 229 -10.33 3.57 -24.58
N LEU A 230 -11.45 2.91 -24.22
CA LEU A 230 -12.40 2.41 -25.21
C LEU A 230 -13.04 3.54 -26.01
N LYS A 231 -13.36 4.66 -25.35
CA LYS A 231 -13.83 5.87 -26.04
C LYS A 231 -12.78 6.46 -26.98
N ALA A 232 -11.52 6.45 -26.58
CA ALA A 232 -10.39 6.85 -27.42
C ALA A 232 -10.24 5.98 -28.69
N GLN A 233 -10.72 4.70 -28.63
CA GLN A 233 -10.83 3.81 -29.78
C GLN A 233 -12.13 4.02 -30.61
N GLY A 234 -12.99 4.97 -30.25
CA GLY A 234 -14.28 5.21 -30.90
C GLY A 234 -15.40 4.22 -30.51
N LYS A 235 -15.22 3.42 -29.44
CA LYS A 235 -16.24 2.49 -28.96
C LYS A 235 -17.27 3.21 -28.10
N THR A 236 -18.51 2.71 -28.10
CA THR A 236 -19.56 3.22 -27.21
C THR A 236 -19.28 2.78 -25.78
N THR A 237 -19.52 3.68 -24.83
CA THR A 237 -19.29 3.46 -23.40
C THR A 237 -20.56 3.66 -22.55
N GLY A 238 -21.71 3.91 -23.22
CA GLY A 238 -22.98 4.16 -22.58
C GLY A 238 -22.91 5.30 -21.56
N LYS A 239 -23.39 5.05 -20.34
CA LYS A 239 -23.30 5.96 -19.18
C LYS A 239 -22.11 5.64 -18.27
N SER A 240 -21.16 4.80 -18.71
CA SER A 240 -19.97 4.48 -17.92
C SER A 240 -19.13 5.73 -17.64
N LEU A 241 -18.39 5.69 -16.52
CA LEU A 241 -17.51 6.78 -16.14
C LEU A 241 -16.37 6.95 -17.18
N VAL A 242 -16.35 8.08 -17.85
CA VAL A 242 -15.31 8.48 -18.82
C VAL A 242 -14.75 9.84 -18.42
N GLU A 243 -13.44 9.99 -18.43
CA GLU A 243 -12.77 11.30 -18.33
C GLU A 243 -12.62 11.89 -19.71
N GLU A 244 -13.60 12.74 -20.12
CA GLU A 244 -13.67 13.32 -21.47
C GLU A 244 -12.41 14.13 -21.83
N ASP A 245 -11.88 14.87 -20.86
CA ASP A 245 -10.65 15.68 -21.00
C ASP A 245 -9.37 14.82 -21.10
N LYS A 246 -9.46 13.51 -20.88
CA LYS A 246 -8.34 12.55 -20.96
C LYS A 246 -8.41 11.62 -22.17
N VAL A 247 -9.43 11.73 -23.01
CA VAL A 247 -9.60 10.86 -24.20
C VAL A 247 -8.41 10.99 -25.16
N GLU A 248 -7.94 12.21 -25.43
CA GLU A 248 -6.78 12.41 -26.32
C GLU A 248 -5.49 11.86 -25.71
N LEU A 249 -5.33 12.00 -24.41
CA LEU A 249 -4.21 11.40 -23.69
C LEU A 249 -4.26 9.85 -23.76
N ALA A 250 -5.44 9.25 -23.57
CA ALA A 250 -5.62 7.80 -23.69
C ALA A 250 -5.29 7.32 -25.12
N LYS A 251 -5.64 8.09 -26.15
CA LYS A 251 -5.28 7.81 -27.54
C LYS A 251 -3.76 7.82 -27.78
N ASN A 252 -3.07 8.79 -27.20
CA ASN A 252 -1.60 8.88 -27.27
C ASN A 252 -0.94 7.69 -26.54
N LEU A 253 -1.47 7.27 -25.39
CA LEU A 253 -1.00 6.09 -24.68
C LEU A 253 -1.22 4.79 -25.47
N LEU A 254 -2.39 4.64 -26.11
CA LEU A 254 -2.66 3.51 -27.01
C LEU A 254 -1.66 3.47 -28.17
N ALA A 255 -1.41 4.59 -28.80
CA ALA A 255 -0.45 4.69 -29.91
C ALA A 255 0.99 4.36 -29.47
N SER A 256 1.41 4.83 -28.30
CA SER A 256 2.77 4.64 -27.80
C SER A 256 3.05 3.23 -27.26
N LEU A 257 2.04 2.59 -26.66
CA LEU A 257 2.17 1.26 -26.06
C LEU A 257 1.80 0.11 -27.03
N GLY A 258 0.98 0.42 -28.06
CA GLY A 258 0.59 -0.54 -29.09
C GLY A 258 0.04 -1.85 -28.49
N ASP A 259 0.51 -2.99 -29.01
CA ASP A 259 0.06 -4.33 -28.62
C ASP A 259 0.40 -4.72 -27.16
N LYS A 260 1.21 -3.91 -26.47
CA LYS A 260 1.48 -4.16 -25.05
C LYS A 260 0.26 -3.88 -24.18
N LEU A 261 -0.59 -2.90 -24.57
CA LEU A 261 -1.75 -2.47 -23.81
C LEU A 261 -2.99 -3.28 -24.23
N LEU A 262 -3.53 -4.06 -23.31
CA LEU A 262 -4.73 -4.86 -23.52
C LEU A 262 -5.90 -4.24 -22.76
N LEU A 263 -7.01 -4.05 -23.49
CA LEU A 263 -8.28 -3.54 -22.96
C LEU A 263 -9.32 -4.66 -22.88
N PRO A 264 -10.35 -4.49 -22.04
CA PRO A 264 -11.48 -5.42 -22.01
C PRO A 264 -12.16 -5.55 -23.37
N VAL A 265 -12.50 -6.78 -23.73
CA VAL A 265 -13.21 -7.11 -24.99
C VAL A 265 -14.70 -7.34 -24.75
N ASP A 266 -15.09 -7.57 -23.49
CA ASP A 266 -16.47 -7.67 -23.04
C ASP A 266 -16.63 -7.11 -21.61
N HIS A 267 -17.85 -6.75 -21.26
CA HIS A 267 -18.16 -5.99 -20.06
C HIS A 267 -19.41 -6.52 -19.38
N VAL A 268 -19.41 -6.53 -18.05
CA VAL A 268 -20.63 -6.65 -17.26
C VAL A 268 -21.25 -5.26 -17.14
N VAL A 269 -22.53 -5.14 -17.53
CA VAL A 269 -23.23 -3.85 -17.54
C VAL A 269 -24.55 -3.91 -16.78
N VAL A 270 -24.92 -2.77 -16.20
CA VAL A 270 -26.17 -2.55 -15.46
C VAL A 270 -26.85 -1.27 -15.92
N ALA A 271 -28.15 -1.14 -15.70
CA ALA A 271 -28.86 0.13 -15.91
C ALA A 271 -28.58 1.12 -14.78
N GLU A 272 -28.42 0.60 -13.56
CA GLU A 272 -28.12 1.38 -12.35
C GLU A 272 -27.19 0.59 -11.42
N ILE A 273 -26.27 1.30 -10.75
CA ILE A 273 -25.30 0.68 -9.81
C ILE A 273 -25.95 0.46 -8.46
N ALA A 274 -26.53 -0.73 -8.26
CA ALA A 274 -27.11 -1.19 -6.99
C ALA A 274 -26.65 -2.60 -6.67
N ALA A 275 -26.62 -2.97 -5.38
CA ALA A 275 -26.32 -4.34 -4.98
C ALA A 275 -27.39 -5.30 -5.53
N GLY A 276 -26.96 -6.38 -6.18
CA GLY A 276 -27.87 -7.35 -6.81
C GLY A 276 -28.61 -6.85 -8.05
N ALA A 277 -28.22 -5.70 -8.64
CA ALA A 277 -28.83 -5.20 -9.86
C ALA A 277 -28.74 -6.22 -11.00
N ALA A 278 -29.81 -6.32 -11.77
CA ALA A 278 -29.83 -7.14 -12.99
C ALA A 278 -28.72 -6.69 -13.94
N ASN A 279 -27.86 -7.63 -14.31
CA ASN A 279 -26.71 -7.37 -15.16
C ASN A 279 -26.73 -8.26 -16.40
N LYS A 280 -25.99 -7.86 -17.40
CA LYS A 280 -25.73 -8.65 -18.61
C LYS A 280 -24.31 -8.46 -19.10
N VAL A 281 -23.82 -9.45 -19.82
CA VAL A 281 -22.51 -9.40 -20.48
C VAL A 281 -22.69 -8.91 -21.91
N VAL A 282 -21.87 -7.93 -22.30
CA VAL A 282 -21.91 -7.33 -23.65
C VAL A 282 -20.49 -7.07 -24.16
N GLU A 283 -20.28 -7.13 -25.48
CA GLU A 283 -19.01 -6.71 -26.10
C GLU A 283 -18.97 -5.19 -26.37
N THR A 284 -20.13 -4.61 -26.61
CA THR A 284 -20.30 -3.17 -26.83
C THR A 284 -21.33 -2.66 -25.82
N ILE A 285 -20.96 -1.63 -25.07
CA ILE A 285 -21.82 -1.07 -24.02
C ILE A 285 -22.92 -0.23 -24.66
N PRO A 286 -24.20 -0.63 -24.52
CA PRO A 286 -25.32 0.11 -25.10
C PRO A 286 -25.53 1.46 -24.44
N ASP A 287 -26.18 2.38 -25.14
CA ASP A 287 -26.65 3.62 -24.56
C ASP A 287 -27.56 3.33 -23.33
N GLY A 288 -27.41 4.15 -22.29
CA GLY A 288 -28.17 3.99 -21.05
C GLY A 288 -27.61 2.97 -20.05
N MET A 289 -26.68 2.10 -20.46
CA MET A 289 -26.04 1.11 -19.56
C MET A 289 -24.70 1.62 -19.01
N ILE A 290 -24.32 1.08 -17.87
CA ILE A 290 -23.09 1.40 -17.15
C ILE A 290 -22.24 0.14 -17.04
N GLY A 291 -20.99 0.18 -17.47
CA GLY A 291 -20.04 -0.89 -17.24
C GLY A 291 -19.59 -0.92 -15.77
N VAL A 292 -19.62 -2.10 -15.16
CA VAL A 292 -19.36 -2.29 -13.72
C VAL A 292 -18.25 -3.31 -13.43
N ASP A 293 -17.95 -4.20 -14.39
CA ASP A 293 -16.85 -5.17 -14.30
C ASP A 293 -16.43 -5.62 -15.70
N ILE A 294 -15.30 -6.31 -15.80
CA ILE A 294 -14.88 -7.00 -17.01
C ILE A 294 -15.69 -8.28 -17.23
N GLY A 295 -15.92 -8.63 -18.49
CA GLY A 295 -16.68 -9.83 -18.84
C GLY A 295 -15.84 -11.12 -18.89
N PRO A 296 -16.49 -12.29 -19.10
CA PRO A 296 -15.84 -13.60 -19.06
C PRO A 296 -14.80 -13.82 -20.17
N LYS A 297 -14.97 -13.24 -21.35
CA LYS A 297 -13.97 -13.31 -22.43
C LYS A 297 -12.70 -12.55 -22.04
N THR A 298 -12.86 -11.37 -21.42
CA THR A 298 -11.74 -10.56 -20.90
C THR A 298 -11.03 -11.30 -19.76
N ILE A 299 -11.79 -11.90 -18.82
CA ILE A 299 -11.23 -12.71 -17.73
C ILE A 299 -10.37 -13.83 -18.31
N THR A 300 -10.87 -14.56 -19.30
CA THR A 300 -10.14 -15.67 -19.95
C THR A 300 -8.85 -15.16 -20.60
N ALA A 301 -8.94 -14.07 -21.39
CA ALA A 301 -7.80 -13.51 -22.09
C ALA A 301 -6.72 -12.99 -21.13
N PHE A 302 -7.12 -12.23 -20.10
CA PHE A 302 -6.20 -11.70 -19.10
C PHE A 302 -5.58 -12.80 -18.24
N SER A 303 -6.35 -13.81 -17.85
CA SER A 303 -5.85 -14.97 -17.09
C SER A 303 -4.81 -15.75 -17.88
N ALA A 304 -4.98 -15.91 -19.20
CA ALA A 304 -4.00 -16.56 -20.07
C ALA A 304 -2.66 -15.79 -20.11
N VAL A 305 -2.71 -14.46 -20.18
CA VAL A 305 -1.51 -13.60 -20.12
C VAL A 305 -0.82 -13.73 -18.76
N ILE A 306 -1.59 -13.71 -17.67
CA ILE A 306 -1.07 -13.86 -16.29
C ILE A 306 -0.42 -15.23 -16.10
N ALA A 307 -1.05 -16.30 -16.55
CA ALA A 307 -0.52 -17.66 -16.40
C ALA A 307 0.85 -17.87 -17.08
N GLY A 308 1.14 -17.14 -18.16
CA GLY A 308 2.42 -17.16 -18.85
C GLY A 308 3.49 -16.22 -18.26
N SER A 309 3.18 -15.47 -17.21
CA SER A 309 4.08 -14.47 -16.65
C SER A 309 5.04 -15.03 -15.59
N LYS A 310 6.19 -14.35 -15.39
CA LYS A 310 7.12 -14.59 -14.29
C LYS A 310 7.11 -13.46 -13.25
N THR A 311 6.62 -12.28 -13.65
CA THR A 311 6.42 -11.15 -12.75
C THR A 311 5.06 -10.54 -13.03
N VAL A 312 4.29 -10.27 -11.96
CA VAL A 312 3.00 -9.56 -12.01
C VAL A 312 3.05 -8.36 -11.09
N ILE A 313 2.73 -7.18 -11.64
CA ILE A 313 2.54 -5.96 -10.86
C ILE A 313 1.05 -5.60 -10.93
N TRP A 314 0.36 -5.51 -9.80
CA TRP A 314 -1.07 -5.24 -9.78
C TRP A 314 -1.41 -4.01 -8.93
N ASN A 315 -2.17 -3.08 -9.52
CA ASN A 315 -2.66 -1.89 -8.83
C ASN A 315 -4.06 -1.48 -9.31
N GLY A 316 -5.07 -1.73 -8.49
CA GLY A 316 -6.48 -1.37 -8.72
C GLY A 316 -7.36 -2.53 -9.17
N PRO A 317 -8.64 -2.56 -8.73
CA PRO A 317 -9.60 -3.61 -9.07
C PRO A 317 -10.10 -3.48 -10.52
N MET A 318 -10.66 -4.59 -11.03
CA MET A 318 -11.18 -4.68 -12.39
C MET A 318 -12.63 -4.23 -12.52
N GLY A 319 -13.37 -4.20 -11.42
CA GLY A 319 -14.78 -3.82 -11.33
C GLY A 319 -15.10 -3.13 -10.02
N ILE A 320 -16.40 -2.93 -9.73
CA ILE A 320 -16.88 -2.36 -8.47
C ILE A 320 -16.91 -3.47 -7.41
N PHE A 321 -15.72 -3.88 -6.96
CA PHE A 321 -15.51 -5.05 -6.11
C PHE A 321 -16.21 -4.97 -4.74
N GLU A 322 -16.59 -3.76 -4.29
CA GLU A 322 -17.36 -3.55 -3.06
C GLU A 322 -18.84 -3.95 -3.17
N LYS A 323 -19.32 -4.23 -4.40
CA LYS A 323 -20.72 -4.53 -4.68
C LYS A 323 -20.87 -5.82 -5.47
N PRO A 324 -20.92 -7.00 -4.81
CA PRO A 324 -21.17 -8.25 -5.51
C PRO A 324 -22.48 -8.18 -6.35
N PRO A 325 -22.49 -8.78 -7.57
CA PRO A 325 -21.48 -9.66 -8.16
C PRO A 325 -20.43 -8.96 -9.04
N PHE A 326 -20.22 -7.64 -8.91
CA PHE A 326 -19.33 -6.85 -9.75
C PHE A 326 -17.84 -6.93 -9.31
N ASP A 327 -17.51 -7.89 -8.46
CA ASP A 327 -16.18 -8.28 -8.01
C ASP A 327 -15.63 -9.49 -8.80
N THR A 328 -16.45 -10.13 -9.63
CA THR A 328 -16.12 -11.39 -10.32
C THR A 328 -14.84 -11.30 -11.13
N GLY A 329 -14.63 -10.23 -11.89
CA GLY A 329 -13.41 -10.01 -12.66
C GLY A 329 -12.18 -9.88 -11.77
N THR A 330 -12.28 -9.12 -10.71
CA THR A 330 -11.17 -8.93 -9.75
C THR A 330 -10.80 -10.24 -9.05
N VAL A 331 -11.81 -11.00 -8.59
CA VAL A 331 -11.63 -12.32 -7.95
C VAL A 331 -10.99 -13.32 -8.90
N ALA A 332 -11.45 -13.37 -10.15
CA ALA A 332 -10.90 -14.29 -11.15
C ALA A 332 -9.43 -14.00 -11.44
N LEU A 333 -9.06 -12.73 -11.62
CA LEU A 333 -7.65 -12.37 -11.85
C LEU A 333 -6.79 -12.60 -10.60
N ALA A 334 -7.33 -12.40 -9.38
CA ALA A 334 -6.61 -12.73 -8.15
C ALA A 334 -6.25 -14.22 -8.08
N LYS A 335 -7.19 -15.10 -8.45
CA LYS A 335 -6.96 -16.54 -8.55
C LYS A 335 -5.93 -16.88 -9.64
N ALA A 336 -5.99 -16.22 -10.78
CA ALA A 336 -5.03 -16.42 -11.87
C ALA A 336 -3.62 -16.01 -11.43
N VAL A 337 -3.47 -14.89 -10.73
CA VAL A 337 -2.17 -14.44 -10.17
C VAL A 337 -1.65 -15.43 -9.13
N ALA A 338 -2.50 -15.87 -8.19
CA ALA A 338 -2.11 -16.85 -7.17
C ALA A 338 -1.68 -18.21 -7.77
N GLY A 339 -2.33 -18.64 -8.86
CA GLY A 339 -2.03 -19.90 -9.55
C GLY A 339 -0.88 -19.81 -10.56
N SER A 340 -0.38 -18.62 -10.89
CA SER A 340 0.64 -18.43 -11.93
C SER A 340 2.06 -18.85 -11.54
N GLY A 341 2.36 -18.90 -10.23
CA GLY A 341 3.73 -19.09 -9.73
C GLY A 341 4.65 -17.89 -9.97
N ALA A 342 4.14 -16.78 -10.50
CA ALA A 342 4.89 -15.56 -10.74
C ALA A 342 5.21 -14.82 -9.43
N ILE A 343 6.32 -14.07 -9.43
CA ILE A 343 6.56 -13.07 -8.39
C ILE A 343 5.50 -12.00 -8.55
N SER A 344 4.61 -11.83 -7.56
CA SER A 344 3.53 -10.85 -7.62
C SER A 344 3.75 -9.72 -6.62
N VAL A 345 3.67 -8.49 -7.12
CA VAL A 345 3.69 -7.26 -6.31
C VAL A 345 2.33 -6.58 -6.44
N VAL A 346 1.61 -6.50 -5.33
CA VAL A 346 0.29 -5.87 -5.30
C VAL A 346 0.38 -4.56 -4.55
N GLY A 347 0.01 -3.47 -5.20
CA GLY A 347 0.00 -2.12 -4.64
C GLY A 347 -1.40 -1.50 -4.63
N GLY A 348 -1.61 -0.58 -3.66
CA GLY A 348 -2.87 0.15 -3.50
C GLY A 348 -3.85 -0.52 -2.54
N GLY A 349 -4.44 0.29 -1.64
CA GLY A 349 -5.32 -0.19 -0.57
C GLY A 349 -6.55 -0.95 -1.07
N ASP A 350 -7.08 -0.59 -2.22
CA ASP A 350 -8.26 -1.24 -2.80
C ASP A 350 -7.92 -2.60 -3.41
N SER A 351 -6.76 -2.72 -4.07
CA SER A 351 -6.24 -4.01 -4.55
C SER A 351 -5.98 -4.96 -3.39
N GLU A 352 -5.38 -4.46 -2.31
CA GLU A 352 -5.11 -5.25 -1.11
C GLU A 352 -6.41 -5.73 -0.44
N LYS A 353 -7.42 -4.85 -0.34
CA LYS A 353 -8.76 -5.23 0.17
C LYS A 353 -9.43 -6.27 -0.73
N ALA A 354 -9.40 -6.05 -2.05
CA ALA A 354 -9.98 -6.96 -3.02
C ALA A 354 -9.34 -8.36 -2.94
N ILE A 355 -8.01 -8.43 -2.89
CA ILE A 355 -7.29 -9.72 -2.77
C ILE A 355 -7.55 -10.37 -1.41
N LYS A 356 -7.57 -9.62 -0.32
CA LYS A 356 -7.92 -10.17 1.01
C LYS A 356 -9.33 -10.72 1.04
N ALA A 357 -10.31 -10.04 0.46
CA ALA A 357 -11.68 -10.55 0.32
C ALA A 357 -11.70 -11.85 -0.49
N CYS A 358 -10.95 -11.93 -1.59
CA CYS A 358 -10.82 -13.14 -2.40
C CYS A 358 -10.17 -14.31 -1.63
N LEU A 359 -9.14 -14.04 -0.82
CA LEU A 359 -8.44 -15.06 -0.05
C LEU A 359 -9.27 -15.59 1.14
N LEU A 360 -10.14 -14.77 1.73
CA LEU A 360 -11.08 -15.20 2.77
C LEU A 360 -12.12 -16.20 2.23
N TYR A 361 -12.47 -16.14 0.95
CA TYR A 361 -13.33 -17.14 0.30
C TYR A 361 -12.59 -18.45 -0.04
N THR A 362 -11.24 -18.44 -0.07
CA THR A 362 -10.43 -19.64 -0.38
C THR A 362 -9.86 -20.32 0.85
N SER A 363 -10.08 -19.80 2.06
CA SER A 363 -9.54 -20.34 3.32
C SER A 363 -10.17 -21.66 3.79
N ASN A 364 -11.04 -22.29 2.98
CA ASN A 364 -11.43 -23.71 3.13
C ASN A 364 -10.55 -24.69 2.33
N GLY A 365 -9.46 -24.23 1.76
CA GLY A 365 -8.49 -25.07 1.03
C GLY A 365 -7.16 -24.36 0.90
N GLY A 366 -6.21 -24.75 1.72
CA GLY A 366 -4.84 -24.29 1.86
C GLY A 366 -4.25 -23.42 0.75
N CYS A 367 -4.03 -22.16 1.08
CA CYS A 367 -2.95 -21.37 0.51
C CYS A 367 -2.15 -20.81 1.71
N GLU A 368 -1.07 -21.50 2.03
CA GLU A 368 -0.04 -20.96 2.89
C GLU A 368 0.58 -19.73 2.22
N ASN A 369 0.63 -18.65 2.97
CA ASN A 369 1.35 -17.44 2.61
C ASN A 369 2.82 -17.79 2.33
N ASN A 370 3.26 -17.76 1.08
CA ASN A 370 4.67 -17.73 0.70
C ASN A 370 5.24 -16.30 0.87
N SER A 371 5.11 -15.75 2.07
CA SER A 371 5.93 -14.65 2.57
C SER A 371 6.88 -15.22 3.63
N GLY A 372 7.80 -16.10 3.19
CA GLY A 372 8.75 -16.72 4.09
C GLY A 372 9.55 -17.81 3.42
N LYS A 373 10.48 -17.43 2.58
CA LYS A 373 11.82 -18.03 2.44
C LYS A 373 12.74 -17.07 1.70
#